data_c8771eabaeadb0d070d277f0b8fb3186
#
_entry.id   c8771eabaeadb0d070d277f0b8fb3186
#
_cell.length_a   1.000
_cell.length_b   1.000
_cell.length_c   1.000
_cell.angle_alpha   90.00
_cell.angle_beta   90.00
_cell.angle_gamma   90.00
#
_symmetry.space_group_name_H-M   'P 1'
#
loop_
_entity.id
_entity.type
_entity.pdbx_description
1 polymer ?
#
loop_
_entity_poly.entity_id
_entity_poly.type
_entity_poly.pdbx_seq_one_letter_code
_entity_poly.pdbx_strand_id
1 'polypeptide(L)'
;MTITRPPRQQRRALGDIGAYSALFAALTYSSFLLSRWTRPAASRGAAFISELEAPGQPYNWLFRLSDIASGLAIVVTALGVFVILEQQRWAKLVSVLVACVGVGSLIDGTTTMSCSPSVDQRCAAAESTASGLLQQLNQLHTDSGLIGFLSAAIGAVLLGMTLMVSSARWGRLMIAIGLTIAATGLLDICLLLAGADIGTTERLRTLLTSAWLASIGILLLRARPILTSAKPANQHDPAAKATMTVAQSARPQMTIEEST
;
A
#
# COMPACT_ATOMS: atom_id res chain seq x y z
N MET A 1 26.39 7.57 9.20
CA MET A 1 26.28 7.13 7.80
C MET A 1 25.39 8.13 7.09
N THR A 2 25.96 9.08 6.34
CA THR A 2 25.21 10.12 5.61
C THR A 2 24.72 9.50 4.31
N ILE A 3 23.44 9.16 4.27
CA ILE A 3 22.78 8.66 3.03
C ILE A 3 22.69 9.86 2.09
N THR A 4 23.52 9.90 1.06
CA THR A 4 23.44 10.90 0.00
C THR A 4 22.13 10.75 -0.77
N ARG A 5 21.37 11.84 -0.89
CA ARG A 5 20.09 11.83 -1.64
C ARG A 5 20.35 11.53 -3.11
N PRO A 6 19.54 10.65 -3.74
CA PRO A 6 19.67 10.39 -5.15
C PRO A 6 19.39 11.64 -5.99
N PRO A 7 20.03 11.77 -7.17
CA PRO A 7 19.81 12.88 -8.11
C PRO A 7 18.32 13.00 -8.48
N ARG A 8 17.87 14.22 -8.79
CA ARG A 8 16.45 14.50 -9.15
C ARG A 8 15.91 13.60 -10.26
N GLN A 9 16.73 13.35 -11.28
CA GLN A 9 16.33 12.48 -12.40
C GLN A 9 16.07 11.04 -11.93
N GLN A 10 16.91 10.52 -11.05
CA GLN A 10 16.75 9.17 -10.49
C GLN A 10 15.49 9.08 -9.60
N ARG A 11 15.22 10.11 -8.80
CA ARG A 11 13.98 10.17 -7.99
C ARG A 11 12.73 10.17 -8.85
N ARG A 12 12.76 10.89 -9.97
CA ARG A 12 11.65 10.92 -10.94
C ARG A 12 11.44 9.53 -11.54
N ALA A 13 12.49 8.88 -12.01
CA ALA A 13 12.41 7.54 -12.58
C ALA A 13 11.84 6.51 -11.57
N LEU A 14 12.30 6.54 -10.32
CA LEU A 14 11.79 5.66 -9.26
C LEU A 14 10.32 5.96 -8.93
N GLY A 15 9.91 7.22 -8.91
CA GLY A 15 8.52 7.61 -8.76
C GLY A 15 7.63 7.11 -9.90
N ASP A 16 8.11 7.20 -11.13
CA ASP A 16 7.39 6.73 -12.32
C ASP A 16 7.25 5.20 -12.33
N ILE A 17 8.32 4.48 -12.00
CA ILE A 17 8.30 3.02 -11.85
C ILE A 17 7.29 2.64 -10.76
N GLY A 18 7.35 3.27 -9.59
CA GLY A 18 6.39 3.02 -8.51
C GLY A 18 4.95 3.31 -8.91
N ALA A 19 4.70 4.35 -9.70
CA ALA A 19 3.37 4.70 -10.17
C ALA A 19 2.78 3.66 -11.11
N TYR A 20 3.54 3.24 -12.12
CA TYR A 20 3.09 2.19 -13.05
C TYR A 20 2.96 0.83 -12.36
N SER A 21 3.86 0.52 -11.42
CA SER A 21 3.74 -0.68 -10.60
C SER A 21 2.47 -0.68 -9.76
N ALA A 22 2.08 0.46 -9.17
CA ALA A 22 0.83 0.57 -8.41
C ALA A 22 -0.41 0.34 -9.28
N LEU A 23 -0.44 0.89 -10.51
CA LEU A 23 -1.54 0.68 -11.44
C LEU A 23 -1.60 -0.78 -11.92
N PHE A 24 -0.45 -1.39 -12.21
CA PHE A 24 -0.36 -2.79 -12.56
C PHE A 24 -0.81 -3.69 -11.40
N ALA A 25 -0.36 -3.39 -10.17
CA ALA A 25 -0.79 -4.10 -8.98
C ALA A 25 -2.30 -4.02 -8.76
N ALA A 26 -2.91 -2.84 -8.93
CA ALA A 26 -4.35 -2.66 -8.82
C ALA A 26 -5.12 -3.54 -9.81
N LEU A 27 -4.61 -3.67 -11.04
CA LEU A 27 -5.20 -4.51 -12.07
C LEU A 27 -5.08 -6.00 -11.73
N THR A 28 -3.87 -6.47 -11.38
CA THR A 28 -3.62 -7.88 -11.08
C THR A 28 -4.27 -8.32 -9.77
N TYR A 29 -4.30 -7.47 -8.75
CA TYR A 29 -5.00 -7.73 -7.48
C TYR A 29 -6.53 -7.81 -7.65
N SER A 30 -7.07 -7.29 -8.76
CA SER A 30 -8.49 -7.42 -9.13
C SER A 30 -8.77 -8.67 -9.99
N SER A 31 -7.82 -9.57 -10.19
CA SER A 31 -7.95 -10.76 -11.05
C SER A 31 -9.10 -11.68 -10.67
N PHE A 32 -9.48 -11.71 -9.38
CA PHE A 32 -10.62 -12.50 -8.89
C PHE A 32 -11.93 -12.15 -9.62
N LEU A 33 -12.07 -10.97 -10.22
CA LEU A 33 -13.21 -10.61 -11.05
C LEU A 33 -13.38 -11.53 -12.26
N LEU A 34 -12.27 -12.13 -12.74
CA LEU A 34 -12.29 -13.12 -13.82
C LEU A 34 -13.01 -14.41 -13.41
N SER A 35 -13.14 -14.67 -12.10
CA SER A 35 -13.85 -15.84 -11.58
C SER A 35 -15.29 -15.93 -12.08
N ARG A 36 -15.90 -14.79 -12.44
CA ARG A 36 -17.25 -14.73 -13.03
C ARG A 36 -17.35 -15.57 -14.32
N TRP A 37 -16.29 -15.62 -15.09
CA TRP A 37 -16.21 -16.36 -16.37
C TRP A 37 -15.53 -17.71 -16.24
N THR A 38 -14.51 -17.81 -15.39
CA THR A 38 -13.73 -19.04 -15.21
C THR A 38 -14.41 -20.01 -14.24
N ARG A 39 -15.18 -19.50 -13.27
CA ARG A 39 -15.83 -20.30 -12.22
C ARG A 39 -17.13 -19.63 -11.73
N PRO A 40 -18.23 -19.68 -12.54
CA PRO A 40 -19.48 -18.99 -12.19
C PRO A 40 -20.08 -19.42 -10.85
N ALA A 41 -19.88 -20.68 -10.43
CA ALA A 41 -20.36 -21.17 -9.14
C ALA A 41 -19.67 -20.47 -7.95
N ALA A 42 -18.35 -20.25 -7.99
CA ALA A 42 -17.60 -19.55 -6.96
C ALA A 42 -17.86 -18.02 -6.94
N SER A 43 -18.35 -17.46 -8.04
CA SER A 43 -18.64 -16.03 -8.14
C SER A 43 -19.92 -15.61 -7.39
N ARG A 44 -20.70 -16.56 -6.88
CA ARG A 44 -22.01 -16.31 -6.24
C ARG A 44 -21.93 -15.86 -4.77
N GLY A 45 -20.78 -15.38 -4.32
CA GLY A 45 -20.68 -14.62 -3.07
C GLY A 45 -20.25 -15.41 -1.82
N ALA A 46 -20.52 -16.70 -1.73
CA ALA A 46 -20.19 -17.51 -0.54
C ALA A 46 -18.70 -17.93 -0.51
N ALA A 47 -18.13 -18.26 -1.67
CA ALA A 47 -16.76 -18.74 -1.77
C ALA A 47 -15.73 -17.63 -1.51
N PHE A 48 -14.68 -17.94 -0.76
CA PHE A 48 -13.52 -17.07 -0.56
C PHE A 48 -12.75 -16.81 -1.87
N ILE A 49 -12.11 -15.66 -1.98
CA ILE A 49 -11.23 -15.39 -3.13
C ILE A 49 -10.07 -16.40 -3.15
N SER A 50 -9.47 -16.70 -2.01
CA SER A 50 -8.37 -17.64 -1.86
C SER A 50 -8.69 -19.07 -2.30
N GLU A 51 -9.98 -19.47 -2.33
CA GLU A 51 -10.38 -20.76 -2.89
C GLU A 51 -10.12 -20.87 -4.40
N LEU A 52 -10.01 -19.74 -5.12
CA LEU A 52 -9.69 -19.73 -6.55
C LEU A 52 -8.29 -20.30 -6.84
N GLU A 53 -7.42 -20.19 -5.85
CA GLU A 53 -6.01 -20.62 -5.94
C GLU A 53 -5.79 -22.06 -5.48
N ALA A 54 -6.80 -22.67 -4.84
CA ALA A 54 -6.69 -24.01 -4.28
C ALA A 54 -6.37 -25.05 -5.37
N PRO A 55 -5.60 -26.11 -5.04
CA PRO A 55 -5.28 -27.19 -5.97
C PRO A 55 -6.56 -27.82 -6.57
N GLY A 56 -6.51 -28.13 -7.84
CA GLY A 56 -7.65 -28.74 -8.56
C GLY A 56 -8.74 -27.74 -9.02
N GLN A 57 -8.61 -26.47 -8.67
CA GLN A 57 -9.52 -25.45 -9.18
C GLN A 57 -9.18 -25.03 -10.61
N PRO A 58 -10.18 -24.78 -11.48
CA PRO A 58 -9.94 -24.29 -12.82
C PRO A 58 -9.16 -22.98 -12.81
N TYR A 59 -8.09 -22.91 -13.59
CA TYR A 59 -7.24 -21.72 -13.72
C TYR A 59 -6.60 -21.23 -12.41
N ASN A 60 -6.41 -22.09 -11.40
CA ASN A 60 -5.80 -21.72 -10.12
C ASN A 60 -4.45 -21.05 -10.28
N TRP A 61 -3.64 -21.51 -11.25
CA TRP A 61 -2.35 -20.91 -11.57
C TRP A 61 -2.44 -19.44 -11.97
N LEU A 62 -3.55 -19.02 -12.64
CA LEU A 62 -3.77 -17.64 -13.05
C LEU A 62 -3.92 -16.73 -11.83
N PHE A 63 -4.74 -17.13 -10.86
CA PHE A 63 -4.98 -16.36 -9.64
C PHE A 63 -3.71 -16.29 -8.79
N ARG A 64 -3.01 -17.41 -8.60
CA ARG A 64 -1.72 -17.47 -7.92
C ARG A 64 -0.66 -16.56 -8.55
N LEU A 65 -0.50 -16.62 -9.89
CA LEU A 65 0.43 -15.74 -10.59
C LEU A 65 0.03 -14.27 -10.49
N SER A 66 -1.28 -13.98 -10.46
CA SER A 66 -1.78 -12.62 -10.26
C SER A 66 -1.40 -12.08 -8.89
N ASP A 67 -1.50 -12.89 -7.83
CA ASP A 67 -1.12 -12.48 -6.47
C ASP A 67 0.39 -12.33 -6.33
N ILE A 68 1.17 -13.20 -6.92
CA ILE A 68 2.64 -13.04 -6.96
C ILE A 68 3.02 -11.76 -7.73
N ALA A 69 2.41 -11.53 -8.91
CA ALA A 69 2.70 -10.35 -9.72
C ALA A 69 2.27 -9.06 -9.03
N SER A 70 1.09 -9.05 -8.39
CA SER A 70 0.63 -7.89 -7.61
C SER A 70 1.53 -7.64 -6.41
N GLY A 71 1.91 -8.68 -5.68
CA GLY A 71 2.80 -8.57 -4.53
C GLY A 71 4.15 -7.95 -4.88
N LEU A 72 4.81 -8.42 -5.95
CA LEU A 72 6.06 -7.83 -6.45
C LEU A 72 5.86 -6.36 -6.85
N ALA A 73 4.79 -6.06 -7.57
CA ALA A 73 4.50 -4.71 -8.02
C ALA A 73 4.19 -3.76 -6.83
N ILE A 74 3.51 -4.24 -5.78
CA ILE A 74 3.24 -3.46 -4.57
C ILE A 74 4.54 -3.16 -3.82
N VAL A 75 5.47 -4.12 -3.72
CA VAL A 75 6.79 -3.87 -3.10
C VAL A 75 7.56 -2.79 -3.88
N VAL A 76 7.53 -2.83 -5.22
CA VAL A 76 8.13 -1.77 -6.05
C VAL A 76 7.41 -0.43 -5.85
N THR A 77 6.08 -0.45 -5.69
CA THR A 77 5.29 0.75 -5.37
C THR A 77 5.74 1.38 -4.06
N ALA A 78 6.02 0.57 -3.03
CA ALA A 78 6.49 1.05 -1.73
C ALA A 78 7.79 1.86 -1.84
N LEU A 79 8.72 1.46 -2.73
CA LEU A 79 9.93 2.22 -3.01
C LEU A 79 9.61 3.58 -3.66
N GLY A 80 8.69 3.61 -4.62
CA GLY A 80 8.22 4.85 -5.25
C GLY A 80 7.58 5.81 -4.24
N VAL A 81 6.71 5.29 -3.37
CA VAL A 81 6.08 6.05 -2.28
C VAL A 81 7.14 6.63 -1.33
N PHE A 82 8.11 5.81 -0.92
CA PHE A 82 9.21 6.25 -0.06
C PHE A 82 9.97 7.42 -0.67
N VAL A 83 10.39 7.30 -1.94
CA VAL A 83 11.19 8.32 -2.62
C VAL A 83 10.43 9.64 -2.80
N ILE A 84 9.13 9.58 -3.10
CA ILE A 84 8.31 10.77 -3.34
C ILE A 84 7.92 11.45 -2.02
N LEU A 85 7.60 10.68 -0.99
CA LEU A 85 7.13 11.20 0.30
C LEU A 85 8.24 11.38 1.35
N GLU A 86 9.52 11.17 1.02
CA GLU A 86 10.64 11.11 2.00
C GLU A 86 10.70 12.30 2.99
N GLN A 87 10.18 13.47 2.60
CA GLN A 87 10.12 14.68 3.43
C GLN A 87 8.93 14.67 4.42
N GLN A 88 8.00 13.75 4.26
CA GLN A 88 6.79 13.72 5.07
C GLN A 88 7.01 12.88 6.33
N ARG A 89 6.37 13.31 7.43
CA ARG A 89 6.51 12.66 8.75
C ARG A 89 6.28 11.15 8.72
N TRP A 90 5.28 10.70 7.97
CA TRP A 90 4.83 9.32 7.94
C TRP A 90 5.36 8.51 6.75
N ALA A 91 6.22 9.11 5.90
CA ALA A 91 6.68 8.49 4.65
C ALA A 91 7.23 7.07 4.83
N LYS A 92 8.12 6.88 5.79
CA LYS A 92 8.73 5.57 6.07
C LYS A 92 7.67 4.55 6.49
N LEU A 93 6.78 4.93 7.40
CA LEU A 93 5.74 4.02 7.89
C LEU A 93 4.74 3.66 6.80
N VAL A 94 4.28 4.64 6.00
CA VAL A 94 3.39 4.37 4.84
C VAL A 94 4.07 3.42 3.86
N SER A 95 5.35 3.63 3.54
CA SER A 95 6.08 2.75 2.62
C SER A 95 6.24 1.33 3.17
N VAL A 96 6.53 1.17 4.45
CA VAL A 96 6.60 -0.14 5.10
C VAL A 96 5.24 -0.83 5.05
N LEU A 97 4.15 -0.13 5.36
CA LEU A 97 2.81 -0.69 5.31
C LEU A 97 2.42 -1.10 3.88
N VAL A 98 2.75 -0.30 2.86
CA VAL A 98 2.57 -0.69 1.45
C VAL A 98 3.39 -1.95 1.14
N ALA A 99 4.65 -2.03 1.60
CA ALA A 99 5.47 -3.22 1.39
C ALA A 99 4.89 -4.46 2.10
N CYS A 100 4.33 -4.33 3.30
CA CYS A 100 3.65 -5.41 4.01
C CYS A 100 2.46 -5.96 3.23
N VAL A 101 1.66 -5.10 2.57
CA VAL A 101 0.59 -5.56 1.65
C VAL A 101 1.18 -6.39 0.52
N GLY A 102 2.28 -5.94 -0.09
CA GLY A 102 2.94 -6.66 -1.18
C GLY A 102 3.51 -8.01 -0.74
N VAL A 103 4.15 -8.07 0.42
CA VAL A 103 4.68 -9.32 0.99
C VAL A 103 3.53 -10.28 1.34
N GLY A 104 2.42 -9.77 1.91
CA GLY A 104 1.21 -10.57 2.16
C GLY A 104 0.70 -11.23 0.88
N SER A 105 0.52 -10.45 -0.19
CA SER A 105 0.08 -10.97 -1.49
C SER A 105 1.06 -12.00 -2.11
N LEU A 106 2.38 -11.84 -1.93
CA LEU A 106 3.38 -12.84 -2.33
C LEU A 106 3.22 -14.15 -1.56
N ILE A 107 2.98 -14.07 -0.26
CA ILE A 107 2.75 -15.23 0.59
C ILE A 107 1.46 -15.92 0.14
N ASP A 108 0.38 -15.18 -0.08
CA ASP A 108 -0.91 -15.72 -0.52
C ASP A 108 -0.78 -16.51 -1.83
N GLY A 109 -0.14 -15.95 -2.86
CA GLY A 109 0.07 -16.65 -4.13
C GLY A 109 1.01 -17.86 -4.06
N THR A 110 1.81 -18.00 -2.99
CA THR A 110 2.74 -19.11 -2.80
C THR A 110 2.23 -20.16 -1.81
N THR A 111 1.43 -19.76 -0.81
CA THR A 111 0.87 -20.61 0.25
C THR A 111 -0.64 -20.69 0.12
N THR A 112 -1.13 -21.44 -0.86
CA THR A 112 -2.57 -21.55 -1.14
C THR A 112 -3.28 -22.43 -0.12
N MET A 113 -4.62 -22.28 -0.01
CA MET A 113 -5.46 -23.23 0.71
C MET A 113 -5.26 -24.64 0.15
N SER A 114 -5.31 -25.65 1.02
CA SER A 114 -5.13 -27.07 0.63
C SER A 114 -6.30 -27.59 -0.21
N CYS A 115 -7.50 -27.02 -0.05
CA CYS A 115 -8.73 -27.40 -0.74
C CYS A 115 -9.71 -26.23 -0.76
N SER A 116 -10.87 -26.41 -1.43
CA SER A 116 -11.91 -25.38 -1.57
C SER A 116 -13.18 -25.80 -0.83
N PRO A 117 -13.47 -25.24 0.36
CA PRO A 117 -14.62 -25.62 1.18
C PRO A 117 -15.98 -25.41 0.47
N SER A 118 -16.08 -24.41 -0.40
CA SER A 118 -17.34 -24.12 -1.10
C SER A 118 -17.78 -25.19 -2.12
N VAL A 119 -16.89 -26.10 -2.51
CA VAL A 119 -17.17 -27.15 -3.51
C VAL A 119 -16.86 -28.56 -3.02
N ASP A 120 -16.07 -28.73 -1.96
CA ASP A 120 -15.72 -30.03 -1.38
C ASP A 120 -16.23 -30.11 0.05
N GLN A 121 -17.27 -30.95 0.25
CA GLN A 121 -17.88 -31.15 1.57
C GLN A 121 -16.90 -31.74 2.60
N ARG A 122 -15.90 -32.54 2.20
CA ARG A 122 -14.88 -33.09 3.11
C ARG A 122 -13.94 -31.96 3.56
N CYS A 123 -13.59 -31.08 2.64
CA CYS A 123 -12.85 -29.87 2.93
C CYS A 123 -13.63 -28.98 3.92
N ALA A 124 -14.91 -28.71 3.64
CA ALA A 124 -15.76 -27.90 4.52
C ALA A 124 -15.87 -28.53 5.93
N ALA A 125 -16.02 -29.85 6.02
CA ALA A 125 -16.05 -30.55 7.31
C ALA A 125 -14.72 -30.47 8.06
N ALA A 126 -13.58 -30.58 7.36
CA ALA A 126 -12.25 -30.43 7.97
C ALA A 126 -12.04 -29.00 8.45
N GLU A 127 -12.38 -28.00 7.67
CA GLU A 127 -12.32 -26.59 8.05
C GLU A 127 -13.24 -26.26 9.23
N SER A 128 -14.47 -26.81 9.25
CA SER A 128 -15.41 -26.60 10.37
C SER A 128 -14.94 -27.20 11.68
N THR A 129 -14.21 -28.32 11.65
CA THR A 129 -13.59 -28.92 12.85
C THR A 129 -12.34 -28.18 13.29
N ALA A 130 -11.65 -27.52 12.34
CA ALA A 130 -10.48 -26.67 12.56
C ALA A 130 -10.86 -25.21 12.91
N SER A 131 -12.14 -24.89 13.00
CA SER A 131 -12.67 -23.52 13.03
C SER A 131 -12.54 -22.76 14.37
N GLY A 132 -11.63 -23.15 15.25
CA GLY A 132 -11.21 -22.25 16.33
C GLY A 132 -10.45 -21.07 15.74
N LEU A 133 -10.81 -19.81 16.09
CA LEU A 133 -10.11 -18.59 15.67
C LEU A 133 -8.58 -18.73 15.81
N LEU A 134 -8.10 -19.34 16.91
CA LEU A 134 -6.67 -19.59 17.14
C LEU A 134 -6.05 -20.59 16.14
N GLN A 135 -6.83 -21.50 15.58
CA GLN A 135 -6.32 -22.48 14.63
C GLN A 135 -6.27 -21.92 13.21
N GLN A 136 -7.17 -21.01 12.88
CA GLN A 136 -7.10 -20.23 11.62
C GLN A 136 -5.94 -19.24 11.65
N LEU A 137 -5.65 -18.60 12.77
CA LEU A 137 -4.49 -17.73 12.95
C LEU A 137 -3.14 -18.47 12.93
N ASN A 138 -3.12 -19.79 12.92
CA ASN A 138 -1.90 -20.61 12.76
C ASN A 138 -1.62 -20.98 11.30
N GLN A 139 -2.41 -20.52 10.35
CA GLN A 139 -2.18 -20.72 8.92
C GLN A 139 -1.49 -19.50 8.31
N LEU A 140 -0.31 -19.72 7.75
CA LEU A 140 0.49 -18.65 7.14
C LEU A 140 -0.30 -17.82 6.11
N HIS A 141 -1.20 -18.46 5.36
CA HIS A 141 -2.10 -17.82 4.41
C HIS A 141 -3.09 -16.85 5.11
N THR A 142 -3.69 -17.27 6.21
CA THR A 142 -4.63 -16.40 6.97
C THR A 142 -3.90 -15.23 7.61
N ASP A 143 -2.70 -15.47 8.16
CA ASP A 143 -1.89 -14.44 8.81
C ASP A 143 -1.41 -13.40 7.80
N SER A 144 -0.99 -13.82 6.60
CA SER A 144 -0.57 -12.90 5.53
C SER A 144 -1.72 -12.02 5.08
N GLY A 145 -2.91 -12.58 4.90
CA GLY A 145 -4.12 -11.83 4.57
C GLY A 145 -4.49 -10.81 5.65
N LEU A 146 -4.43 -11.19 6.94
CA LEU A 146 -4.68 -10.30 8.07
C LEU A 146 -3.68 -9.15 8.12
N ILE A 147 -2.38 -9.44 8.04
CA ILE A 147 -1.32 -8.43 8.03
C ILE A 147 -1.48 -7.51 6.82
N GLY A 148 -1.77 -8.07 5.64
CA GLY A 148 -1.97 -7.32 4.40
C GLY A 148 -3.11 -6.31 4.52
N PHE A 149 -4.30 -6.73 4.97
CA PHE A 149 -5.44 -5.82 5.05
C PHE A 149 -5.30 -4.77 6.16
N LEU A 150 -4.74 -5.12 7.33
CA LEU A 150 -4.45 -4.15 8.39
C LEU A 150 -3.44 -3.10 7.90
N SER A 151 -2.42 -3.54 7.18
CA SER A 151 -1.42 -2.65 6.58
C SER A 151 -2.04 -1.73 5.53
N ALA A 152 -2.95 -2.23 4.69
CA ALA A 152 -3.69 -1.42 3.72
C ALA A 152 -4.57 -0.37 4.40
N ALA A 153 -5.34 -0.77 5.42
CA ALA A 153 -6.22 0.12 6.17
C ALA A 153 -5.44 1.26 6.85
N ILE A 154 -4.41 0.91 7.64
CA ILE A 154 -3.58 1.87 8.36
C ILE A 154 -2.78 2.73 7.37
N GLY A 155 -2.20 2.11 6.34
CA GLY A 155 -1.43 2.80 5.29
C GLY A 155 -2.26 3.82 4.53
N ALA A 156 -3.52 3.50 4.20
CA ALA A 156 -4.42 4.42 3.54
C ALA A 156 -4.79 5.61 4.43
N VAL A 157 -5.08 5.39 5.72
CA VAL A 157 -5.37 6.46 6.67
C VAL A 157 -4.16 7.39 6.85
N LEU A 158 -2.96 6.83 7.07
CA LEU A 158 -1.73 7.62 7.26
C LEU A 158 -1.34 8.39 6.00
N LEU A 159 -1.48 7.77 4.82
CA LEU A 159 -1.30 8.46 3.54
C LEU A 159 -2.31 9.61 3.41
N GLY A 160 -3.56 9.37 3.74
CA GLY A 160 -4.60 10.38 3.74
C GLY A 160 -4.27 11.55 4.67
N MET A 161 -3.86 11.29 5.90
CA MET A 161 -3.41 12.33 6.85
C MET A 161 -2.23 13.14 6.30
N THR A 162 -1.28 12.48 5.64
CA THR A 162 -0.14 13.13 4.99
C THR A 162 -0.60 14.08 3.87
N LEU A 163 -1.58 13.65 3.08
CA LEU A 163 -2.12 14.42 1.95
C LEU A 163 -3.07 15.54 2.35
N MET A 164 -3.64 15.55 3.57
CA MET A 164 -4.56 16.59 4.02
C MET A 164 -3.96 18.00 3.91
N VAL A 165 -2.65 18.14 4.12
CA VAL A 165 -1.94 19.43 4.05
C VAL A 165 -1.86 19.94 2.61
N SER A 166 -1.66 19.06 1.62
CA SER A 166 -1.48 19.45 0.21
C SER A 166 -2.77 19.38 -0.61
N SER A 167 -3.67 18.48 -0.26
CA SER A 167 -4.96 18.30 -0.93
C SER A 167 -5.97 17.61 0.00
N ALA A 168 -6.82 18.40 0.63
CA ALA A 168 -7.86 17.89 1.52
C ALA A 168 -8.81 16.89 0.83
N ARG A 169 -9.06 17.03 -0.48
CA ARG A 169 -9.91 16.10 -1.24
C ARG A 169 -9.28 14.72 -1.30
N TRP A 170 -8.02 14.62 -1.70
CA TRP A 170 -7.29 13.36 -1.77
C TRP A 170 -7.06 12.77 -0.39
N GLY A 171 -6.74 13.61 0.61
CA GLY A 171 -6.59 13.19 2.00
C GLY A 171 -7.85 12.52 2.53
N ARG A 172 -9.03 13.17 2.37
CA ARG A 172 -10.33 12.60 2.80
C ARG A 172 -10.67 11.30 2.07
N LEU A 173 -10.39 11.23 0.76
CA LEU A 173 -10.64 10.01 -0.03
C LEU A 173 -9.80 8.83 0.52
N MET A 174 -8.51 9.04 0.77
CA MET A 174 -7.64 7.99 1.31
C MET A 174 -8.06 7.55 2.70
N ILE A 175 -8.42 8.48 3.58
CA ILE A 175 -8.93 8.17 4.92
C ILE A 175 -10.23 7.36 4.81
N ALA A 176 -11.17 7.78 3.95
CA ALA A 176 -12.43 7.07 3.76
C ALA A 176 -12.20 5.64 3.25
N ILE A 177 -11.32 5.44 2.27
CA ILE A 177 -10.95 4.10 1.77
C ILE A 177 -10.37 3.26 2.92
N GLY A 178 -9.40 3.79 3.67
CA GLY A 178 -8.76 3.07 4.78
C GLY A 178 -9.75 2.66 5.88
N LEU A 179 -10.64 3.57 6.27
CA LEU A 179 -11.68 3.27 7.27
C LEU A 179 -12.69 2.23 6.75
N THR A 180 -13.02 2.27 5.46
CA THR A 180 -13.92 1.26 4.86
C THR A 180 -13.24 -0.11 4.78
N ILE A 181 -11.94 -0.18 4.44
CA ILE A 181 -11.15 -1.43 4.49
C ILE A 181 -11.16 -1.97 5.94
N ALA A 182 -10.91 -1.13 6.94
CA ALA A 182 -10.95 -1.56 8.35
C ALA A 182 -12.34 -2.07 8.77
N ALA A 183 -13.40 -1.36 8.39
CA ALA A 183 -14.76 -1.74 8.70
C ALA A 183 -15.18 -3.07 8.06
N THR A 184 -14.82 -3.29 6.78
CA THR A 184 -15.08 -4.57 6.10
C THR A 184 -14.27 -5.72 6.72
N GLY A 185 -13.01 -5.48 7.10
CA GLY A 185 -12.21 -6.50 7.80
C GLY A 185 -12.77 -6.86 9.19
N LEU A 186 -13.25 -5.88 9.94
CA LEU A 186 -13.94 -6.12 11.22
C LEU A 186 -15.23 -6.91 11.00
N LEU A 187 -15.99 -6.57 9.96
CA LEU A 187 -17.20 -7.31 9.59
C LEU A 187 -16.88 -8.76 9.24
N ASP A 188 -15.80 -9.03 8.50
CA ASP A 188 -15.37 -10.40 8.19
C ASP A 188 -15.09 -11.19 9.48
N ILE A 189 -14.40 -10.60 10.46
CA ILE A 189 -14.15 -11.24 11.74
C ILE A 189 -15.48 -11.56 12.47
N CYS A 190 -16.42 -10.62 12.49
CA CYS A 190 -17.73 -10.83 13.11
C CYS A 190 -18.54 -11.94 12.40
N LEU A 191 -18.51 -11.96 11.05
CA LEU A 191 -19.19 -12.97 10.26
C LEU A 191 -18.58 -14.37 10.48
N LEU A 192 -17.24 -14.48 10.50
CA LEU A 192 -16.55 -15.74 10.81
C LEU A 192 -16.88 -16.25 12.20
N LEU A 193 -16.92 -15.39 13.22
CA LEU A 193 -17.33 -15.77 14.57
C LEU A 193 -18.79 -16.21 14.65
N ALA A 194 -19.64 -15.70 13.76
CA ALA A 194 -21.04 -16.09 13.64
C ALA A 194 -21.24 -17.33 12.73
N GLY A 195 -20.18 -17.92 12.17
CA GLY A 195 -20.26 -19.04 11.23
C GLY A 195 -20.90 -18.68 9.88
N ALA A 196 -20.84 -17.40 9.49
CA ALA A 196 -21.40 -16.90 8.24
C ALA A 196 -20.31 -16.74 7.15
N ASP A 197 -20.77 -16.71 5.88
CA ASP A 197 -19.90 -16.54 4.73
C ASP A 197 -19.34 -15.12 4.63
N ILE A 198 -18.04 -15.00 4.37
CA ILE A 198 -17.35 -13.70 4.19
C ILE A 198 -16.97 -13.39 2.74
N GLY A 199 -17.25 -14.27 1.80
CA GLY A 199 -16.78 -14.12 0.42
C GLY A 199 -17.19 -12.80 -0.27
N THR A 200 -18.34 -12.22 0.08
CA THR A 200 -18.79 -10.93 -0.47
C THR A 200 -18.02 -9.76 0.14
N THR A 201 -17.82 -9.75 1.44
CA THR A 201 -17.09 -8.70 2.15
C THR A 201 -15.61 -8.75 1.82
N GLU A 202 -15.02 -9.92 1.67
CA GLU A 202 -13.65 -10.12 1.20
C GLU A 202 -13.45 -9.52 -0.20
N ARG A 203 -14.38 -9.77 -1.15
CA ARG A 203 -14.32 -9.15 -2.49
C ARG A 203 -14.40 -7.63 -2.45
N LEU A 204 -15.29 -7.09 -1.64
CA LEU A 204 -15.40 -5.64 -1.46
C LEU A 204 -14.10 -5.05 -0.91
N ARG A 205 -13.53 -5.67 0.12
CA ARG A 205 -12.25 -5.26 0.71
C ARG A 205 -11.12 -5.31 -0.30
N THR A 206 -11.04 -6.36 -1.11
CA THR A 206 -10.03 -6.50 -2.16
C THR A 206 -10.18 -5.42 -3.24
N LEU A 207 -11.40 -5.08 -3.66
CA LEU A 207 -11.65 -3.97 -4.59
C LEU A 207 -11.26 -2.62 -4.01
N LEU A 208 -11.53 -2.38 -2.73
CA LEU A 208 -11.11 -1.15 -2.04
C LEU A 208 -9.59 -1.05 -1.96
N THR A 209 -8.91 -2.15 -1.69
CA THR A 209 -7.44 -2.21 -1.71
C THR A 209 -6.89 -1.94 -3.11
N SER A 210 -7.50 -2.51 -4.17
CA SER A 210 -7.16 -2.22 -5.56
C SER A 210 -7.37 -0.74 -5.90
N ALA A 211 -8.48 -0.15 -5.48
CA ALA A 211 -8.78 1.27 -5.68
C ALA A 211 -7.77 2.18 -4.95
N TRP A 212 -7.34 1.78 -3.75
CA TRP A 212 -6.28 2.46 -3.01
C TRP A 212 -4.94 2.40 -3.75
N LEU A 213 -4.52 1.22 -4.25
CA LEU A 213 -3.31 1.06 -5.05
C LEU A 213 -3.35 1.90 -6.33
N ALA A 214 -4.47 1.89 -7.06
CA ALA A 214 -4.66 2.74 -8.24
C ALA A 214 -4.55 4.23 -7.88
N SER A 215 -5.11 4.64 -6.75
CA SER A 215 -5.02 6.02 -6.25
C SER A 215 -3.58 6.41 -5.90
N ILE A 216 -2.78 5.51 -5.31
CA ILE A 216 -1.34 5.72 -5.10
C ILE A 216 -0.65 5.96 -6.45
N GLY A 217 -0.90 5.11 -7.45
CA GLY A 217 -0.32 5.27 -8.79
C GLY A 217 -0.62 6.64 -9.40
N ILE A 218 -1.88 7.07 -9.35
CA ILE A 218 -2.32 8.38 -9.85
C ILE A 218 -1.65 9.53 -9.09
N LEU A 219 -1.51 9.42 -7.76
CA LEU A 219 -0.86 10.42 -6.93
C LEU A 219 0.62 10.55 -7.25
N LEU A 220 1.34 9.43 -7.42
CA LEU A 220 2.76 9.42 -7.81
C LEU A 220 2.95 10.07 -9.19
N LEU A 221 2.07 9.80 -10.16
CA LEU A 221 2.10 10.45 -11.49
C LEU A 221 1.88 11.96 -11.39
N ARG A 222 0.98 12.41 -10.52
CA ARG A 222 0.67 13.84 -10.32
C ARG A 222 1.75 14.60 -9.54
N ALA A 223 2.56 13.92 -8.74
CA ALA A 223 3.68 14.54 -8.02
C ALA A 223 4.84 14.94 -8.96
N ARG A 224 4.88 14.47 -10.19
CA ARG A 224 5.92 14.78 -11.20
C ARG A 224 6.18 16.26 -11.40
N PRO A 225 5.17 17.16 -11.61
CA PRO A 225 5.41 18.57 -11.85
C PRO A 225 6.13 19.27 -10.70
N ILE A 226 5.83 18.89 -9.47
CA ILE A 226 6.41 19.47 -8.25
C ILE A 226 7.91 19.20 -8.18
N LEU A 227 8.34 18.01 -8.63
CA LEU A 227 9.75 17.62 -8.67
C LEU A 227 10.52 18.33 -9.80
N THR A 228 9.84 18.80 -10.86
CA THR A 228 10.46 19.49 -12.00
C THR A 228 10.52 20.99 -11.80
N SER A 229 9.56 21.60 -11.09
CA SER A 229 9.41 23.06 -10.97
C SER A 229 10.31 23.70 -9.91
N ALA A 230 10.91 22.94 -9.01
CA ALA A 230 11.87 23.48 -8.06
C ALA A 230 13.17 23.86 -8.81
N LYS A 231 13.22 25.11 -9.32
CA LYS A 231 14.40 25.75 -9.91
C LYS A 231 15.58 25.55 -8.95
N PRO A 232 16.77 25.11 -9.40
CA PRO A 232 17.94 25.07 -8.54
C PRO A 232 18.09 26.45 -7.92
N ALA A 233 18.15 26.51 -6.58
CA ALA A 233 18.51 27.75 -5.91
C ALA A 233 19.82 28.23 -6.57
N ASN A 234 19.73 29.40 -7.21
CA ASN A 234 20.80 29.97 -8.02
C ASN A 234 21.97 30.22 -7.05
N GLN A 235 22.95 29.30 -7.00
CA GLN A 235 24.15 29.44 -6.17
C GLN A 235 25.05 30.61 -6.61
N HIS A 236 24.65 31.33 -7.67
CA HIS A 236 25.28 32.51 -8.22
C HIS A 236 24.31 33.68 -8.33
N ASP A 237 23.66 34.05 -7.25
CA ASP A 237 23.09 35.40 -7.17
C ASP A 237 24.16 36.32 -6.60
N PRO A 238 24.85 37.12 -7.43
CA PRO A 238 25.88 38.04 -6.97
C PRO A 238 25.29 39.10 -6.02
N ALA A 239 23.98 39.38 -6.09
CA ALA A 239 23.27 40.27 -5.19
C ALA A 239 23.19 39.73 -3.76
N ALA A 240 23.00 38.40 -3.58
CA ALA A 240 22.98 37.79 -2.26
C ALA A 240 24.33 37.81 -1.57
N LYS A 241 25.44 37.68 -2.35
CA LYS A 241 26.83 37.85 -1.80
C LYS A 241 27.10 39.28 -1.40
N ALA A 242 26.67 40.27 -2.17
CA ALA A 242 26.87 41.69 -1.87
C ALA A 242 26.20 42.11 -0.56
N THR A 243 24.94 41.60 -0.32
CA THR A 243 24.19 41.91 0.91
C THR A 243 24.81 41.29 2.16
N MET A 244 25.45 40.11 2.04
CA MET A 244 26.10 39.43 3.15
C MET A 244 27.44 40.14 3.55
N THR A 245 28.15 40.68 2.57
CA THR A 245 29.42 41.41 2.80
C THR A 245 29.16 42.76 3.46
N VAL A 246 28.06 43.47 3.10
CA VAL A 246 27.69 44.75 3.70
C VAL A 246 27.23 44.55 5.17
N ALA A 247 26.50 43.49 5.46
CA ALA A 247 26.04 43.17 6.83
C ALA A 247 27.20 42.80 7.77
N GLN A 248 28.28 42.23 7.26
CA GLN A 248 29.50 41.89 8.03
C GLN A 248 30.36 43.10 8.33
N SER A 249 30.38 44.11 7.46
CA SER A 249 31.13 45.36 7.64
C SER A 249 30.46 46.34 8.64
N ALA A 250 29.17 46.15 8.95
CA ALA A 250 28.41 47.04 9.83
C ALA A 250 28.37 46.61 11.31
N ARG A 251 29.17 45.64 11.74
CA ARG A 251 29.27 45.31 13.17
C ARG A 251 30.10 46.35 13.90
N PRO A 252 29.54 47.13 14.86
CA PRO A 252 30.33 48.03 15.70
C PRO A 252 31.32 47.20 16.54
N GLN A 253 32.57 47.59 16.52
CA GLN A 253 33.58 47.09 17.47
C GLN A 253 33.17 47.54 18.87
N MET A 254 32.76 46.62 19.70
CA MET A 254 32.51 46.86 21.11
C MET A 254 33.88 46.90 21.81
N THR A 255 34.40 48.09 22.03
CA THR A 255 35.60 48.34 22.90
C THR A 255 35.18 48.02 24.33
N ILE A 256 35.77 46.98 24.89
CA ILE A 256 35.70 46.71 26.32
C ILE A 256 36.73 47.64 26.98
N GLU A 257 36.23 48.69 27.66
CA GLU A 257 37.02 49.48 28.60
C GLU A 257 37.17 48.71 29.91
N GLU A 258 38.35 48.16 30.15
CA GLU A 258 38.76 47.65 31.45
C GLU A 258 38.96 48.86 32.41
N SER A 259 38.09 48.97 33.42
CA SER A 259 38.31 49.91 34.51
C SER A 259 38.88 49.15 35.70
N THR A 260 40.07 49.53 36.06
CA THR A 260 40.82 49.23 37.27
C THR A 260 40.07 49.59 38.56
#